data_40d30b2c103626a6eb20b2a2f860a2d1
#
_entry.id   40d30b2c103626a6eb20b2a2f860a2d1
#
_cell.length_a   1.000
_cell.length_b   1.000
_cell.length_c   1.000
_cell.angle_alpha   90.00
_cell.angle_beta   90.00
_cell.angle_gamma   90.00
#
_symmetry.space_group_name_H-M   'P 1'
#
loop_
_entity.id
_entity.type
_entity.pdbx_description
1 polymer ?
#
loop_
_entity_poly.entity_id
_entity_poly.type
_entity_poly.pdbx_seq_one_letter_code
_entity_poly.pdbx_strand_id
1 'polypeptide(L)'
;MPVQGVALDAVPDTYTDQRGGGARVHEALDIMAPHGTPVLAVDSGRIAKLFLSKPGGITVYQFDPTGHFAYYYAHLDRYAEGLAEGQTVQRGQLLGYVGFTGNASPDAPHLHFGLFRLDAAQRWWTGVPMNPYPYLRGAEVETGKGAAAALPKP
;
A
#
# COMPACT_ATOMS: atom_id res chain seq x y z
N MET A 1 -9.40 2.36 -1.31
CA MET A 1 -9.01 1.05 -0.70
C MET A 1 -8.10 0.32 -1.67
N PRO A 2 -6.89 -0.08 -1.25
CA PRO A 2 -5.96 -0.77 -2.16
C PRO A 2 -6.26 -2.26 -2.39
N VAL A 3 -7.25 -2.84 -1.72
CA VAL A 3 -7.65 -4.23 -1.91
C VAL A 3 -9.10 -4.27 -2.40
N GLN A 4 -9.30 -4.89 -3.55
CA GLN A 4 -10.62 -4.98 -4.16
C GLN A 4 -11.60 -5.75 -3.26
N GLY A 5 -12.80 -5.21 -3.09
CA GLY A 5 -13.88 -5.86 -2.34
C GLY A 5 -13.78 -5.77 -0.83
N VAL A 6 -12.76 -5.09 -0.29
CA VAL A 6 -12.59 -4.89 1.15
C VAL A 6 -13.01 -3.47 1.52
N ALA A 7 -13.93 -3.34 2.48
CA ALA A 7 -14.32 -2.04 3.02
C ALA A 7 -13.37 -1.62 4.15
N LEU A 8 -13.13 -0.33 4.31
CA LEU A 8 -12.20 0.18 5.32
C LEU A 8 -12.65 -0.16 6.74
N ASP A 9 -13.94 -0.14 7.02
CA ASP A 9 -14.48 -0.48 8.35
C ASP A 9 -14.28 -1.95 8.72
N ALA A 10 -13.94 -2.82 7.75
CA ALA A 10 -13.52 -4.20 8.01
C ALA A 10 -12.01 -4.32 8.31
N VAL A 11 -11.26 -3.22 8.22
CA VAL A 11 -9.80 -3.21 8.42
C VAL A 11 -9.49 -2.55 9.76
N PRO A 12 -8.91 -3.29 10.73
CA PRO A 12 -8.48 -2.66 11.98
C PRO A 12 -7.27 -1.76 11.75
N ASP A 13 -7.16 -0.70 12.55
CA ASP A 13 -5.98 0.16 12.53
C ASP A 13 -4.84 -0.56 13.27
N THR A 14 -3.96 -1.19 12.51
CA THR A 14 -2.82 -1.95 13.04
C THR A 14 -1.51 -1.17 13.02
N TYR A 15 -1.56 0.12 12.71
CA TYR A 15 -0.34 0.94 12.53
C TYR A 15 0.57 0.94 13.75
N THR A 16 0.00 1.03 14.95
CA THR A 16 0.76 1.09 16.20
C THR A 16 0.96 -0.28 16.85
N ASP A 17 0.51 -1.37 16.20
CA ASP A 17 0.69 -2.71 16.74
C ASP A 17 2.16 -3.07 16.85
N GLN A 18 2.53 -3.75 17.95
CA GLN A 18 3.88 -4.22 18.16
C GLN A 18 4.19 -5.46 17.32
N ARG A 19 5.41 -5.56 16.85
CA ARG A 19 5.93 -6.69 16.08
C ARG A 19 7.24 -7.17 16.71
N GLY A 20 7.62 -8.43 16.45
CA GLY A 20 8.86 -8.99 16.95
C GLY A 20 8.93 -9.07 18.47
N GLY A 21 7.83 -9.44 19.13
CA GLY A 21 7.77 -9.51 20.59
C GLY A 21 7.83 -8.16 21.28
N GLY A 22 7.44 -7.08 20.61
CA GLY A 22 7.51 -5.72 21.11
C GLY A 22 8.78 -4.97 20.72
N ALA A 23 9.64 -5.60 19.90
CA ALA A 23 10.92 -4.99 19.50
C ALA A 23 10.74 -3.84 18.49
N ARG A 24 9.60 -3.76 17.82
CA ARG A 24 9.31 -2.72 16.81
C ARG A 24 7.81 -2.48 16.70
N VAL A 25 7.45 -1.33 16.12
CA VAL A 25 6.06 -0.98 15.78
C VAL A 25 5.79 -1.38 14.34
N HIS A 26 4.55 -1.77 14.04
CA HIS A 26 4.15 -2.23 12.70
C HIS A 26 4.33 -1.15 11.62
N GLU A 27 3.86 0.08 11.89
CA GLU A 27 4.00 1.26 11.02
C GLU A 27 3.36 1.08 9.64
N ALA A 28 2.32 0.25 9.54
CA ALA A 28 1.56 -0.04 8.33
C ALA A 28 0.20 -0.62 8.70
N LEU A 29 -0.63 -0.90 7.69
CA LEU A 29 -1.88 -1.63 7.87
C LEU A 29 -1.76 -3.00 7.23
N ASP A 30 -2.28 -4.02 7.92
CA ASP A 30 -2.50 -5.35 7.34
C ASP A 30 -3.96 -5.47 6.91
N ILE A 31 -4.17 -5.65 5.62
CA ILE A 31 -5.50 -5.78 5.03
C ILE A 31 -5.69 -7.23 4.63
N MET A 32 -6.43 -7.98 5.45
CA MET A 32 -6.66 -9.40 5.22
C MET A 32 -7.57 -9.61 4.02
N ALA A 33 -7.18 -10.51 3.14
CA ALA A 33 -7.97 -10.87 1.96
C ALA A 33 -7.50 -12.23 1.44
N PRO A 34 -8.35 -12.97 0.71
CA PRO A 34 -7.93 -14.24 0.13
C PRO A 34 -6.75 -14.08 -0.82
N HIS A 35 -5.90 -15.10 -0.88
CA HIS A 35 -4.81 -15.20 -1.85
C HIS A 35 -5.36 -14.97 -3.27
N GLY A 36 -4.70 -14.11 -4.03
CA GLY A 36 -5.11 -13.79 -5.39
C GLY A 36 -6.10 -12.63 -5.53
N THR A 37 -6.55 -12.02 -4.42
CA THR A 37 -7.42 -10.84 -4.49
C THR A 37 -6.66 -9.68 -5.16
N PRO A 38 -7.27 -8.96 -6.11
CA PRO A 38 -6.61 -7.83 -6.77
C PRO A 38 -6.19 -6.72 -5.81
N VAL A 39 -4.97 -6.22 -6.00
CA VAL A 39 -4.42 -5.06 -5.33
C VAL A 39 -4.41 -3.89 -6.30
N LEU A 40 -5.01 -2.78 -5.89
CA LEU A 40 -5.28 -1.62 -6.73
C LEU A 40 -4.49 -0.41 -6.26
N ALA A 41 -4.10 0.45 -7.20
CA ALA A 41 -3.45 1.72 -6.86
C ALA A 41 -4.40 2.57 -6.02
N VAL A 42 -3.96 3.00 -4.85
CA VAL A 42 -4.78 3.77 -3.91
C VAL A 42 -4.96 5.22 -4.38
N ASP A 43 -4.08 5.69 -5.25
CA ASP A 43 -4.09 7.02 -5.84
C ASP A 43 -3.49 6.93 -7.24
N SER A 44 -3.65 7.98 -8.02
CA SER A 44 -2.85 8.16 -9.24
C SER A 44 -1.40 8.44 -8.86
N GLY A 45 -0.48 8.20 -9.78
CA GLY A 45 0.93 8.46 -9.53
C GLY A 45 1.84 7.66 -10.46
N ARG A 46 3.00 7.31 -9.95
CA ARG A 46 4.04 6.65 -10.74
C ARG A 46 4.63 5.48 -9.95
N ILE A 47 4.86 4.37 -10.63
CA ILE A 47 5.58 3.23 -10.04
C ILE A 47 7.06 3.62 -9.89
N ALA A 48 7.49 3.79 -8.65
CA ALA A 48 8.86 4.20 -8.36
C ALA A 48 9.83 3.02 -8.33
N LYS A 49 9.37 1.86 -7.79
CA LYS A 49 10.24 0.68 -7.65
C LYS A 49 9.41 -0.59 -7.56
N LEU A 50 9.84 -1.61 -8.26
CA LEU A 50 9.41 -3.00 -8.07
C LEU A 50 10.56 -3.72 -7.37
N PHE A 51 10.33 -4.20 -6.16
CA PHE A 51 11.41 -4.70 -5.32
C PHE A 51 11.07 -6.05 -4.72
N LEU A 52 12.06 -6.91 -4.60
CA LEU A 52 11.97 -8.18 -3.90
C LEU A 52 12.82 -8.10 -2.65
N SER A 53 12.20 -8.17 -1.49
CA SER A 53 12.90 -8.16 -0.22
C SER A 53 12.61 -9.42 0.57
N LYS A 54 13.50 -9.76 1.51
CA LYS A 54 13.33 -10.94 2.36
C LYS A 54 12.09 -10.79 3.26
N PRO A 55 11.89 -9.66 3.97
CA PRO A 55 10.71 -9.50 4.82
C PRO A 55 9.43 -9.18 4.05
N GLY A 56 9.49 -8.32 3.02
CA GLY A 56 8.30 -7.85 2.31
C GLY A 56 7.85 -8.76 1.16
N GLY A 57 8.74 -9.61 0.65
CA GLY A 57 8.48 -10.41 -0.53
C GLY A 57 8.39 -9.56 -1.79
N ILE A 58 7.41 -9.86 -2.63
CA ILE A 58 7.15 -9.10 -3.86
C ILE A 58 6.45 -7.80 -3.49
N THR A 59 7.07 -6.65 -3.80
CA THR A 59 6.60 -5.33 -3.35
C THR A 59 6.54 -4.31 -4.47
N VAL A 60 5.67 -3.31 -4.28
CA VAL A 60 5.55 -2.13 -5.14
C VAL A 60 5.71 -0.87 -4.29
N TYR A 61 6.56 0.04 -4.73
CA TYR A 61 6.61 1.42 -4.23
C TYR A 61 6.02 2.34 -5.30
N GLN A 62 4.99 3.06 -4.94
CA GLN A 62 4.31 4.01 -5.83
C GLN A 62 4.46 5.41 -5.25
N PHE A 63 4.89 6.38 -6.05
CA PHE A 63 4.87 7.79 -5.65
C PHE A 63 3.51 8.40 -5.96
N ASP A 64 3.05 9.30 -5.09
CA ASP A 64 1.86 10.08 -5.35
C ASP A 64 2.14 11.14 -6.44
N PRO A 65 1.10 11.84 -6.97
CA PRO A 65 1.32 12.79 -8.06
C PRO A 65 2.28 13.94 -7.72
N THR A 66 2.38 14.33 -6.44
CA THR A 66 3.29 15.42 -6.02
C THR A 66 4.73 14.97 -5.85
N GLY A 67 4.97 13.67 -5.71
CA GLY A 67 6.27 13.12 -5.38
C GLY A 67 6.70 13.32 -3.93
N HIS A 68 5.79 13.75 -3.05
CA HIS A 68 6.07 13.95 -1.63
C HIS A 68 5.76 12.72 -0.78
N PHE A 69 4.96 11.80 -1.29
CA PHE A 69 4.52 10.60 -0.55
C PHE A 69 4.73 9.35 -1.38
N ALA A 70 4.99 8.24 -0.68
CA ALA A 70 5.08 6.92 -1.28
C ALA A 70 4.07 5.98 -0.64
N TYR A 71 3.46 5.14 -1.47
CA TYR A 71 2.60 4.05 -1.06
C TYR A 71 3.36 2.75 -1.25
N TYR A 72 3.33 1.88 -0.24
CA TYR A 72 4.05 0.62 -0.21
C TYR A 72 3.07 -0.54 -0.14
N TYR A 73 3.17 -1.46 -1.08
CA TYR A 73 2.32 -2.64 -1.20
C TYR A 73 3.21 -3.88 -1.10
N ALA A 74 3.02 -4.71 -0.08
CA ALA A 74 3.92 -5.83 0.19
C ALA A 74 3.19 -7.16 0.31
N HIS A 75 3.95 -8.25 0.33
CA HIS A 75 3.52 -9.65 0.38
C HIS A 75 2.69 -10.06 -0.83
N LEU A 76 2.93 -9.41 -1.97
CA LEU A 76 2.19 -9.74 -3.20
C LEU A 76 2.51 -11.15 -3.68
N ASP A 77 1.51 -11.80 -4.28
CA ASP A 77 1.70 -13.07 -4.97
C ASP A 77 2.49 -12.87 -6.27
N ARG A 78 2.09 -11.86 -7.03
CA ARG A 78 2.75 -11.46 -8.27
C ARG A 78 2.33 -10.06 -8.67
N TYR A 79 3.08 -9.45 -9.57
CA TYR A 79 2.71 -8.18 -10.18
C TYR A 79 1.62 -8.38 -11.22
N ALA A 80 0.85 -7.32 -11.49
CA ALA A 80 -0.02 -7.26 -12.66
C ALA A 80 0.81 -7.39 -13.94
N GLU A 81 0.25 -8.03 -14.95
CA GLU A 81 0.92 -8.17 -16.24
C GLU A 81 1.24 -6.80 -16.83
N GLY A 82 2.48 -6.60 -17.25
CA GLY A 82 2.94 -5.35 -17.84
C GLY A 82 3.28 -4.24 -16.86
N LEU A 83 3.17 -4.47 -15.55
CA LEU A 83 3.57 -3.45 -14.56
C LEU A 83 5.08 -3.23 -14.63
N ALA A 84 5.50 -1.96 -14.72
CA ALA A 84 6.91 -1.60 -14.87
C ALA A 84 7.28 -0.36 -14.06
N GLU A 85 8.53 -0.29 -13.63
CA GLU A 85 9.09 0.92 -13.00
C GLU A 85 8.98 2.11 -13.95
N GLY A 86 8.63 3.28 -13.41
CA GLY A 86 8.43 4.51 -14.18
C GLY A 86 7.06 4.66 -14.80
N GLN A 87 6.23 3.62 -14.77
CA GLN A 87 4.89 3.64 -15.34
C GLN A 87 3.97 4.58 -14.55
N THR A 88 3.22 5.43 -15.26
CA THR A 88 2.13 6.19 -14.67
C THR A 88 0.93 5.29 -14.44
N VAL A 89 0.32 5.39 -13.27
CA VAL A 89 -0.88 4.62 -12.91
C VAL A 89 -2.00 5.56 -12.49
N GLN A 90 -3.23 5.09 -12.68
CA GLN A 90 -4.44 5.77 -12.22
C GLN A 90 -4.95 5.12 -10.94
N ARG A 91 -5.65 5.89 -10.09
CA ARG A 91 -6.35 5.33 -8.94
C ARG A 91 -7.25 4.18 -9.40
N GLY A 92 -7.17 3.04 -8.70
CA GLY A 92 -7.94 1.84 -9.01
C GLY A 92 -7.31 0.93 -10.06
N GLN A 93 -6.17 1.32 -10.63
CA GLN A 93 -5.46 0.46 -11.59
C GLN A 93 -4.87 -0.76 -10.88
N LEU A 94 -4.96 -1.91 -11.54
CA LEU A 94 -4.41 -3.17 -11.00
C LEU A 94 -2.89 -3.09 -10.88
N LEU A 95 -2.36 -3.39 -9.69
CA LEU A 95 -0.92 -3.43 -9.43
C LEU A 95 -0.41 -4.86 -9.26
N GLY A 96 -1.22 -5.75 -8.71
CA GLY A 96 -0.85 -7.11 -8.42
C GLY A 96 -1.94 -7.83 -7.65
N TYR A 97 -1.55 -8.85 -6.89
CA TYR A 97 -2.49 -9.72 -6.22
C TYR A 97 -2.02 -10.03 -4.80
N VAL A 98 -2.95 -10.13 -3.87
CA VAL A 98 -2.67 -10.49 -2.48
C VAL A 98 -2.02 -11.86 -2.41
N GLY A 99 -0.97 -11.98 -1.61
CA GLY A 99 -0.27 -13.24 -1.38
C GLY A 99 0.24 -13.34 0.05
N PHE A 100 1.30 -14.12 0.20
CA PHE A 100 1.99 -14.32 1.47
C PHE A 100 3.50 -14.45 1.28
N THR A 101 4.03 -13.80 0.24
CA THR A 101 5.49 -13.75 0.01
C THR A 101 6.19 -12.97 1.11
N GLY A 102 7.49 -13.15 1.23
CA GLY A 102 8.26 -12.58 2.32
C GLY A 102 8.01 -13.29 3.63
N ASN A 103 7.85 -12.54 4.72
CA ASN A 103 7.65 -13.10 6.06
C ASN A 103 6.18 -13.30 6.45
N ALA A 104 5.24 -13.15 5.50
CA ALA A 104 3.83 -13.38 5.78
C ALA A 104 3.53 -14.88 5.94
N SER A 105 2.51 -15.19 6.77
CA SER A 105 2.07 -16.56 6.96
C SER A 105 1.19 -17.03 5.79
N PRO A 106 1.40 -18.26 5.26
CA PRO A 106 0.50 -18.83 4.27
C PRO A 106 -0.95 -18.98 4.76
N ASP A 107 -1.13 -19.08 6.07
CA ASP A 107 -2.45 -19.24 6.69
C ASP A 107 -3.19 -17.91 6.83
N ALA A 108 -2.52 -16.78 6.57
CA ALA A 108 -3.08 -15.45 6.73
C ALA A 108 -2.62 -14.52 5.60
N PRO A 109 -3.04 -14.77 4.35
CA PRO A 109 -2.72 -13.86 3.25
C PRO A 109 -3.25 -12.47 3.53
N HIS A 110 -2.46 -11.47 3.22
CA HIS A 110 -2.86 -10.07 3.43
C HIS A 110 -2.01 -9.13 2.59
N LEU A 111 -2.53 -7.94 2.35
CA LEU A 111 -1.74 -6.82 1.87
C LEU A 111 -1.16 -6.07 3.08
N HIS A 112 0.16 -5.94 3.12
CA HIS A 112 0.84 -5.02 4.03
C HIS A 112 0.96 -3.68 3.29
N PHE A 113 0.24 -2.67 3.77
CA PHE A 113 0.13 -1.37 3.11
C PHE A 113 0.73 -0.27 3.97
N GLY A 114 1.73 0.42 3.44
CA GLY A 114 2.42 1.53 4.10
C GLY A 114 2.27 2.84 3.37
N LEU A 115 2.36 3.93 4.13
CA LEU A 115 2.38 5.30 3.61
C LEU A 115 3.62 5.99 4.19
N PHE A 116 4.40 6.63 3.34
CA PHE A 116 5.65 7.28 3.74
C PHE A 116 5.69 8.70 3.20
N ARG A 117 6.19 9.64 4.02
CA ARG A 117 6.59 10.95 3.53
C ARG A 117 8.03 10.88 3.04
N LEU A 118 8.25 11.30 1.81
CA LEU A 118 9.56 11.26 1.18
C LEU A 118 10.40 12.48 1.55
N ASP A 119 11.72 12.34 1.51
CA ASP A 119 12.65 13.47 1.61
C ASP A 119 12.73 14.24 0.27
N ALA A 120 13.47 15.35 0.26
CA ALA A 120 13.62 16.18 -0.94
C ALA A 120 14.31 15.43 -2.10
N ALA A 121 15.10 14.39 -1.80
CA ALA A 121 15.74 13.56 -2.81
C ALA A 121 14.80 12.50 -3.39
N GLN A 122 13.60 12.34 -2.84
CA GLN A 122 12.58 11.40 -3.32
C GLN A 122 13.09 9.95 -3.40
N ARG A 123 13.82 9.53 -2.37
CA ARG A 123 14.36 8.17 -2.30
C ARG A 123 13.29 7.23 -1.74
N TRP A 124 12.91 6.22 -2.52
CA TRP A 124 11.82 5.31 -2.14
C TRP A 124 12.14 4.49 -0.88
N TRP A 125 13.42 4.36 -0.49
CA TRP A 125 13.87 3.53 0.65
C TRP A 125 14.09 4.32 1.95
N THR A 126 13.85 5.63 2.00
CA THR A 126 14.16 6.47 3.16
C THR A 126 12.96 7.26 3.68
N GLY A 127 11.76 6.91 3.28
CA GLY A 127 10.57 7.63 3.70
C GLY A 127 10.29 7.51 5.21
N VAL A 128 9.60 8.53 5.75
CA VAL A 128 9.14 8.53 7.15
C VAL A 128 7.74 7.92 7.18
N PRO A 129 7.52 6.83 7.96
CA PRO A 129 6.20 6.19 8.00
C PRO A 129 5.14 7.10 8.59
N MET A 130 3.93 7.00 8.03
CA MET A 130 2.74 7.70 8.48
C MET A 130 1.58 6.71 8.55
N ASN A 131 0.63 6.95 9.47
CA ASN A 131 -0.53 6.08 9.58
C ASN A 131 -1.44 6.23 8.35
N PRO A 132 -1.61 5.17 7.53
CA PRO A 132 -2.45 5.26 6.35
C PRO A 132 -3.95 5.31 6.66
N TYR A 133 -4.37 4.92 7.85
CA TYR A 133 -5.79 4.74 8.17
C TYR A 133 -6.60 6.04 8.02
N PRO A 134 -6.18 7.18 8.59
CA PRO A 134 -6.91 8.44 8.37
C PRO A 134 -6.93 8.86 6.90
N TYR A 135 -5.86 8.60 6.17
CA TYR A 135 -5.77 8.88 4.74
C TYR A 135 -6.80 8.07 3.95
N LEU A 136 -6.90 6.77 4.20
CA LEU A 136 -7.87 5.90 3.52
C LEU A 136 -9.30 6.30 3.88
N ARG A 137 -9.56 6.69 5.12
CA ARG A 137 -10.87 7.16 5.56
C ARG A 137 -11.28 8.43 4.81
N GLY A 138 -10.37 9.38 4.64
CA GLY A 138 -10.61 10.59 3.85
C GLY A 138 -10.92 10.28 2.39
N ALA A 139 -10.21 9.33 1.82
CA ALA A 139 -10.42 8.88 0.45
C ALA A 139 -11.82 8.30 0.24
N GLU A 140 -12.33 7.50 1.17
CA GLU A 140 -13.68 6.94 1.08
C GLU A 140 -14.75 8.03 1.14
N VAL A 141 -14.58 9.02 2.00
CA VAL A 141 -15.51 10.14 2.10
C VAL A 141 -15.56 10.91 0.79
N GLU A 142 -14.41 11.22 0.19
CA GLU A 142 -14.35 11.92 -1.08
C GLU A 142 -14.97 11.11 -2.21
N THR A 143 -14.67 9.83 -2.29
CA THR A 143 -15.25 8.92 -3.28
C THR A 143 -16.77 8.86 -3.14
N GLY A 144 -17.26 8.77 -1.91
CA GLY A 144 -18.70 8.76 -1.62
C GLY A 144 -19.41 10.04 -2.05
N LYS A 145 -18.70 11.16 -2.15
CA LYS A 145 -19.21 12.43 -2.64
C LYS A 145 -19.10 12.57 -4.15
N GLY A 146 -18.60 11.55 -4.85
CA GLY A 146 -18.39 11.61 -6.29
C GLY A 146 -17.23 12.49 -6.71
N ALA A 147 -16.38 12.90 -5.80
CA ALA A 147 -15.23 13.73 -6.11
C ALA A 147 -14.13 12.90 -6.78
N ALA A 148 -13.68 13.34 -7.95
CA ALA A 148 -12.55 12.73 -8.65
C ALA A 148 -11.21 13.36 -8.26
N ALA A 149 -11.19 14.20 -7.26
CA ALA A 149 -9.99 14.91 -6.83
C ALA A 149 -8.95 13.97 -6.23
N ALA A 150 -7.70 14.44 -6.17
CA ALA A 150 -6.63 13.73 -5.47
C ALA A 150 -7.01 13.54 -4.00
N LEU A 151 -6.54 12.43 -3.41
CA LEU A 151 -6.81 12.13 -2.02
C LEU A 151 -6.14 13.16 -1.11
N PRO A 152 -6.75 13.50 0.04
CA PRO A 152 -6.11 14.37 1.01
C PRO A 152 -4.84 13.70 1.55
N LYS A 153 -3.80 14.49 1.72
CA LYS A 153 -2.55 13.99 2.31
C LYS A 153 -2.56 14.25 3.80
N PRO A 154 -1.97 13.34 4.59
CA PRO A 154 -1.88 13.52 6.04
C PRO A 154 -0.96 14.67 6.42
#